data_662e9be581100d3e54602e33664db34b
#
_entry.id   662e9be581100d3e54602e33664db34b
#
_cell.length_a   1.000
_cell.length_b   1.000
_cell.length_c   1.000
_cell.angle_alpha   90.00
_cell.angle_beta   90.00
_cell.angle_gamma   90.00
#
_symmetry.space_group_name_H-M   'P 1'
#
loop_
_entity.id
_entity.type
_entity.pdbx_description
1 polymer ?
#
loop_
_entity_poly.entity_id
_entity_poly.type
_entity_poly.pdbx_seq_one_letter_code
_entity_poly.pdbx_strand_id
1 'polypeptide(L)' 'MATGIVKWFSNAKGYGFISPDDGEDDIFAHFSSIEMEGYKSLKEGQRVEFDVSTGPKGLQASKICFENAGVD' A
#
# COMPACT_ATOMS: atom_id res chain seq x y z
N MET A 1 9.74 -7.58 -4.12
CA MET A 1 8.98 -6.43 -3.63
C MET A 1 8.33 -5.72 -4.79
N ALA A 2 7.09 -5.36 -4.64
CA ALA A 2 6.37 -4.69 -5.71
C ALA A 2 6.25 -3.21 -5.39
N THR A 3 5.95 -2.41 -6.41
CA THR A 3 5.69 -1.01 -6.22
C THR A 3 4.36 -0.66 -6.86
N GLY A 4 3.76 0.42 -6.39
CA GLY A 4 2.50 0.87 -6.94
C GLY A 4 2.13 2.23 -6.40
N ILE A 5 0.93 2.64 -6.75
CA ILE A 5 0.41 3.94 -6.34
C ILE A 5 -0.87 3.72 -5.56
N VAL A 6 -1.01 4.41 -4.45
CA VAL A 6 -2.20 4.32 -3.62
C VAL A 6 -3.38 4.86 -4.41
N LYS A 7 -4.36 4.02 -4.66
CA LYS A 7 -5.54 4.42 -5.38
C LYS A 7 -6.46 5.22 -4.47
N TRP A 8 -6.70 4.72 -3.28
CA TRP A 8 -7.39 5.46 -2.23
C TRP A 8 -7.13 4.75 -0.90
N PHE A 9 -7.33 5.49 0.17
CA PHE A 9 -7.15 4.93 1.49
C PHE A 9 -8.07 5.67 2.46
N SER A 10 -8.76 4.92 3.31
CA SER A 10 -9.67 5.50 4.29
C SER A 10 -9.06 5.38 5.68
N ASN A 11 -8.69 6.51 6.24
CA ASN A 11 -8.17 6.52 7.61
C ASN A 11 -9.21 6.07 8.61
N ALA A 12 -10.46 6.38 8.34
CA ALA A 12 -11.54 6.00 9.26
C ALA A 12 -11.74 4.51 9.29
N LYS A 13 -11.62 3.86 8.14
CA LYS A 13 -11.82 2.42 8.05
C LYS A 13 -10.53 1.64 8.21
N GLY A 14 -9.39 2.29 7.99
CA GLY A 14 -8.10 1.66 8.17
C GLY A 14 -7.64 0.82 7.01
N TYR A 15 -8.19 1.01 5.81
CA TYR A 15 -7.75 0.25 4.65
C TYR A 15 -7.98 1.02 3.37
N GLY A 16 -7.41 0.50 2.32
CA GLY A 16 -7.57 1.07 1.00
C GLY A 16 -7.04 0.12 -0.04
N PHE A 17 -6.75 0.65 -1.22
CA PHE A 17 -6.26 -0.14 -2.33
C PHE A 17 -5.07 0.51 -2.99
N ILE A 18 -4.17 -0.33 -3.49
CA ILE A 18 -2.99 0.11 -4.21
C ILE A 18 -3.09 -0.41 -5.63
N SER A 19 -2.82 0.47 -6.58
CA SER A 19 -2.76 0.11 -7.98
C SER A 19 -1.32 -0.24 -8.31
N PRO A 20 -1.02 -1.53 -8.57
CA PRO A 20 0.37 -1.92 -8.80
C PRO A 20 0.88 -1.40 -10.14
N ASP A 21 2.18 -1.16 -10.20
CA ASP A 21 2.80 -0.61 -11.41
C ASP A 21 2.69 -1.56 -12.60
N ASP A 22 2.60 -2.86 -12.34
CA ASP A 22 2.56 -3.83 -13.42
C ASP A 22 1.19 -3.96 -14.08
N GLY A 23 0.22 -3.18 -13.63
CA GLY A 23 -1.09 -3.19 -14.26
C GLY A 23 -2.02 -4.28 -13.79
N GLU A 24 -1.64 -5.02 -12.78
CA GLU A 24 -2.50 -6.05 -12.23
C GLU A 24 -3.66 -5.42 -11.47
N ASP A 25 -4.57 -6.26 -11.00
CA ASP A 25 -5.72 -5.79 -10.23
C ASP A 25 -5.27 -5.06 -8.98
N ASP A 26 -6.14 -4.17 -8.50
CA ASP A 26 -5.87 -3.44 -7.27
C ASP A 26 -5.59 -4.40 -6.13
N ILE A 27 -4.70 -3.99 -5.25
CA ILE A 27 -4.26 -4.82 -4.14
C ILE A 27 -4.74 -4.20 -2.84
N PHE A 28 -5.38 -5.01 -2.01
CA PHE A 28 -5.89 -4.55 -0.73
C PHE A 28 -4.76 -4.16 0.21
N ALA A 29 -4.91 -3.03 0.88
CA ALA A 29 -3.91 -2.54 1.82
C ALA A 29 -4.59 -2.18 3.12
N HIS A 30 -4.12 -2.76 4.22
CA HIS A 30 -4.66 -2.50 5.54
C HIS A 30 -3.62 -1.76 6.37
N PHE A 31 -4.08 -0.89 7.28
CA PHE A 31 -3.14 -0.06 8.02
C PHE A 31 -2.16 -0.88 8.85
N SER A 32 -2.57 -2.08 9.27
CA SER A 32 -1.68 -2.94 10.04
C SER A 32 -0.51 -3.46 9.22
N SER A 33 -0.61 -3.35 7.91
CA SER A 33 0.47 -3.78 7.02
C SER A 33 1.43 -2.64 6.68
N ILE A 34 1.15 -1.45 7.16
CA ILE A 34 2.01 -0.30 6.88
C ILE A 34 3.15 -0.30 7.89
N GLU A 35 4.36 -0.38 7.36
CA GLU A 35 5.54 -0.43 8.21
C GLU A 35 6.26 0.89 8.19
N MET A 36 5.72 1.83 8.92
CA MET A 36 6.40 3.09 9.12
C MET A 36 6.15 3.55 10.54
N GLU A 37 7.04 4.37 11.00
CA GLU A 37 6.92 4.90 12.34
C GLU A 37 5.86 5.98 12.37
N GLY A 38 5.17 6.04 13.47
CA GLY A 38 4.23 7.10 13.71
C GLY A 38 2.92 6.86 13.02
N TYR A 39 2.47 7.83 12.29
CA TYR A 39 1.15 7.83 11.72
C TYR A 39 1.04 6.87 10.54
N LYS A 40 0.19 5.88 10.69
CA LYS A 40 0.06 4.83 9.67
C LYS A 40 -1.11 5.14 8.75
N SER A 41 -0.84 5.92 7.73
CA SER A 41 -1.85 6.20 6.73
C SER A 41 -1.18 6.38 5.38
N LEU A 42 -1.99 6.27 4.35
CA LEU A 42 -1.53 6.42 2.97
C LEU A 42 -2.32 7.54 2.34
N LYS A 43 -1.70 8.22 1.40
CA LYS A 43 -2.36 9.28 0.66
C LYS A 43 -2.61 8.84 -0.77
N GLU A 44 -3.75 9.24 -1.30
CA GLU A 44 -4.10 8.95 -2.67
C GLU A 44 -3.03 9.50 -3.61
N GLY A 45 -2.59 8.63 -4.53
CA GLY A 45 -1.58 9.02 -5.48
C GLY A 45 -0.14 8.85 -5.02
N GLN A 46 0.04 8.38 -3.80
CA GLN A 46 1.39 8.22 -3.26
C GLN A 46 2.00 6.90 -3.73
N ARG A 47 3.30 6.94 -4.03
CA ARG A 47 4.00 5.71 -4.41
C ARG A 47 4.46 4.96 -3.17
N VAL A 48 4.29 3.64 -3.23
CA VAL A 48 4.65 2.78 -2.10
C VAL A 48 5.33 1.53 -2.62
N GLU A 49 6.11 0.90 -1.74
CA GLU A 49 6.67 -0.43 -1.95
C GLU A 49 6.00 -1.40 -1.00
N PHE A 50 5.79 -2.61 -1.45
CA PHE A 50 5.09 -3.58 -0.63
C PHE A 50 5.36 -4.98 -1.14
N ASP A 51 5.10 -5.97 -0.28
CA ASP A 51 5.10 -7.36 -0.67
C ASP A 51 3.66 -7.78 -0.95
N VAL A 52 3.49 -8.66 -1.93
CA VAL A 52 2.18 -9.15 -2.29
C VAL A 52 2.00 -10.54 -1.68
N SER A 53 0.86 -10.72 -1.04
CA SER A 53 0.52 -12.04 -0.49
C SER A 53 -0.93 -12.32 -0.80
N THR A 54 -1.30 -13.60 -0.70
CA THR A 54 -2.67 -14.01 -0.94
C THR A 54 -3.41 -14.08 0.37
N GLY A 55 -4.54 -13.42 0.44
CA GLY A 55 -5.36 -13.42 1.63
C GLY A 55 -6.77 -13.86 1.33
N PRO A 56 -7.63 -13.87 2.34
CA PRO A 56 -9.02 -14.31 2.16
C PRO A 56 -9.78 -13.52 1.12
N LYS A 57 -9.40 -12.27 0.92
CA LYS A 57 -10.09 -11.41 -0.03
C LYS A 57 -9.34 -11.30 -1.35
N GLY A 58 -8.32 -12.12 -1.55
CA GLY A 58 -7.52 -12.07 -2.75
C GLY A 58 -6.13 -11.54 -2.43
N LEU A 59 -5.53 -10.87 -3.37
CA LEU A 59 -4.19 -10.32 -3.17
C LEU A 59 -4.24 -9.17 -2.18
N GLN A 60 -3.26 -9.14 -1.30
CA GLN A 60 -3.14 -8.05 -0.36
C GLN A 60 -1.69 -7.65 -0.19
N ALA A 61 -1.47 -6.40 0.16
CA ALA A 61 -0.14 -5.86 0.36
C ALA A 61 0.28 -6.06 1.81
N SER A 62 1.54 -6.37 1.98
CA SER A 62 2.12 -6.45 3.31
C SER A 62 3.43 -5.70 3.30
N LYS A 63 3.91 -5.33 4.48
CA LYS A 63 5.18 -4.61 4.63
C LYS A 63 5.20 -3.37 3.75
N ILE A 64 4.12 -2.60 3.81
CA ILE A 64 3.98 -1.41 2.98
C ILE A 64 4.83 -0.29 3.54
N CYS A 65 5.65 0.31 2.69
CA CYS A 65 6.38 1.50 3.08
C CYS A 65 6.39 2.48 1.93
N PHE A 66 6.62 3.75 2.25
CA PHE A 66 6.71 4.76 1.21
C PHE A 66 7.93 4.51 0.37
N GLU A 67 7.76 4.67 -0.92
CA GLU A 67 8.91 4.68 -1.79
C GLU A 67 9.57 6.04 -1.62
N ASN A 68 10.73 6.03 -1.04
CA ASN A 68 11.39 7.25 -0.66
C ASN A 68 12.40 7.67 -1.70
N ALA A 69 11.96 7.71 -2.90
CA ALA A 69 12.85 7.91 -4.01
C ALA A 69 13.52 9.26 -3.92
N GLY A 70 14.78 9.27 -3.69
CA GLY A 70 15.56 10.46 -3.83
C GLY A 70 15.40 11.50 -2.76
N VAL A 71 14.81 11.15 -1.71
CA VAL A 71 14.76 12.12 -0.67
C VAL A 71 16.01 12.06 0.11
N ASP A 72 16.34 12.88 0.19
CA ASP A 72 17.27 12.89 0.92
C ASP A 72 17.29 13.69 1.38
#